data_f7ca943ee0faea562d73e88077bfa065
#
_entry.id   f7ca943ee0faea562d73e88077bfa065
#
_cell.length_a   1.000
_cell.length_b   1.000
_cell.length_c   1.000
_cell.angle_alpha   90.00
_cell.angle_beta   90.00
_cell.angle_gamma   90.00
#
_symmetry.space_group_name_H-M   'P 1'
#
loop_
_entity.id
_entity.type
_entity.pdbx_description
1 polymer ?
#
loop_
_entity_poly.entity_id
_entity_poly.type
_entity_poly.pdbx_seq_one_letter_code
_entity_poly.pdbx_strand_id
1 'polypeptide(L)'
;MSKGKILLVGFGPGAEQHMSYRAREAIAEADVVIGYSTYINLVKDLLDGKEVVPKGMTEEIDRCIEAYDQAKLGKVVALISSGDIGVYGMAGPTYEVLLQSGWSPASDITVEVIPGSTALSACASLVGAPLTHDFCSISLSDLLTPWPTIAKRIDAAGRSDFVIALYNPKSGRRTQQIVEAQRILLQYRRAETPVAIVKSAYREMQEIQFVTLDKMADCKIGMLTTVLIGNSSTYMQEGLMITPRGYANKYEAITGDVKAGEKAGRSLTMGLTGWKACVRQHMRDGTAHSLRDIARHFDMPMGEILSAIGEASNDDAAGNYSSTKVTHEKLDILLDATRQWGRLRAVVRSSAGAVSELMINGDEFQRRGDWLAIENDHFHLHIEWSRVATAWLVQRGETLRSVHFVDAAGETVFNLSLIRKEGAFDKSAEQQFEEAWHKL
;
A
#
# COMPACT_ATOMS: atom_id res chain seq x y z
N MET A 1 40.90 23.51 -14.64
CA MET A 1 40.66 22.90 -13.34
C MET A 1 39.98 21.55 -13.59
N SER A 2 40.37 20.50 -12.90
CA SER A 2 39.67 19.20 -13.01
C SER A 2 38.22 19.40 -12.59
N LYS A 3 37.29 18.77 -13.33
CA LYS A 3 35.87 18.77 -12.95
C LYS A 3 35.73 17.87 -11.74
N GLY A 4 35.12 18.34 -10.64
CA GLY A 4 34.86 17.55 -9.47
C GLY A 4 33.85 16.44 -9.74
N LYS A 5 33.89 15.37 -8.96
CA LYS A 5 32.97 14.24 -9.08
C LYS A 5 32.51 13.77 -7.71
N ILE A 6 31.22 13.50 -7.57
CA ILE A 6 30.64 12.86 -6.38
C ILE A 6 30.14 11.48 -6.77
N LEU A 7 30.61 10.45 -6.09
CA LEU A 7 30.22 9.07 -6.22
C LEU A 7 29.41 8.69 -4.98
N LEU A 8 28.10 8.52 -5.16
CA LEU A 8 27.20 8.04 -4.11
C LEU A 8 27.21 6.53 -4.13
N VAL A 9 27.92 5.90 -3.19
CA VAL A 9 28.26 4.48 -3.27
C VAL A 9 27.49 3.66 -2.23
N GLY A 10 26.57 2.81 -2.70
CA GLY A 10 26.02 1.71 -1.93
C GLY A 10 26.93 0.49 -2.04
N PHE A 11 27.62 0.10 -0.97
CA PHE A 11 28.58 -1.00 -1.02
C PHE A 11 28.01 -2.37 -0.54
N GLY A 12 26.70 -2.47 -0.38
CA GLY A 12 26.06 -3.71 0.05
C GLY A 12 26.20 -3.97 1.55
N PRO A 13 26.01 -5.21 2.01
CA PRO A 13 25.94 -5.55 3.43
C PRO A 13 27.25 -5.37 4.20
N GLY A 14 28.37 -5.28 3.51
CA GLY A 14 29.68 -5.06 4.12
C GLY A 14 30.71 -6.15 3.83
N ALA A 15 30.27 -7.36 3.45
CA ALA A 15 31.19 -8.37 2.96
C ALA A 15 31.62 -8.06 1.52
N GLU A 16 32.92 -8.18 1.23
CA GLU A 16 33.53 -7.81 -0.05
C GLU A 16 32.91 -8.56 -1.24
N GLN A 17 32.60 -9.85 -1.07
CA GLN A 17 32.01 -10.70 -2.09
C GLN A 17 30.56 -10.30 -2.47
N HIS A 18 29.92 -9.47 -1.67
CA HIS A 18 28.60 -8.92 -1.93
C HIS A 18 28.61 -7.45 -2.37
N MET A 19 29.81 -6.91 -2.62
CA MET A 19 30.00 -5.58 -3.20
C MET A 19 30.03 -5.67 -4.72
N SER A 20 29.34 -4.75 -5.40
CA SER A 20 29.41 -4.69 -6.87
C SER A 20 30.80 -4.25 -7.33
N TYR A 21 31.23 -4.73 -8.51
CA TYR A 21 32.49 -4.26 -9.13
C TYR A 21 32.51 -2.75 -9.25
N ARG A 22 31.38 -2.13 -9.65
CA ARG A 22 31.33 -0.66 -9.80
C ARG A 22 31.50 0.06 -8.45
N ALA A 23 31.00 -0.47 -7.36
CA ALA A 23 31.21 0.11 -6.02
C ALA A 23 32.70 0.07 -5.62
N ARG A 24 33.40 -1.02 -5.92
CA ARG A 24 34.83 -1.16 -5.68
C ARG A 24 35.64 -0.15 -6.53
N GLU A 25 35.34 -0.09 -7.83
CA GLU A 25 35.97 0.88 -8.74
C GLU A 25 35.75 2.32 -8.28
N ALA A 26 34.53 2.66 -7.86
CA ALA A 26 34.19 3.98 -7.37
C ALA A 26 34.97 4.37 -6.10
N ILE A 27 35.14 3.44 -5.16
CA ILE A 27 35.99 3.67 -4.00
C ILE A 27 37.45 3.78 -4.44
N ALA A 28 37.91 2.97 -5.41
CA ALA A 28 39.30 3.00 -5.90
C ALA A 28 39.62 4.31 -6.63
N GLU A 29 38.72 4.88 -7.43
CA GLU A 29 38.94 6.13 -8.17
C GLU A 29 38.86 7.39 -7.28
N ALA A 30 38.29 7.28 -6.06
CA ALA A 30 38.09 8.44 -5.19
C ALA A 30 39.39 8.96 -4.57
N ASP A 31 39.56 10.27 -4.53
CA ASP A 31 40.59 10.96 -3.75
C ASP A 31 40.22 11.03 -2.27
N VAL A 32 38.89 11.22 -2.01
CA VAL A 32 38.32 11.39 -0.68
C VAL A 32 37.19 10.41 -0.48
N VAL A 33 37.20 9.69 0.65
CA VAL A 33 36.09 8.80 1.05
C VAL A 33 35.43 9.31 2.31
N ILE A 34 34.15 9.63 2.22
CA ILE A 34 33.33 10.15 3.32
C ILE A 34 32.29 9.12 3.70
N GLY A 35 32.10 8.91 5.00
CA GLY A 35 31.10 7.95 5.45
C GLY A 35 30.89 7.96 6.97
N TYR A 36 29.84 7.23 7.40
CA TYR A 36 29.68 6.92 8.81
C TYR A 36 30.81 6.03 9.30
N SER A 37 31.39 6.34 10.47
CA SER A 37 32.58 5.66 10.99
C SER A 37 32.49 4.14 10.98
N THR A 38 31.32 3.57 11.31
CA THR A 38 31.10 2.11 11.24
C THR A 38 31.19 1.60 9.81
N TYR A 39 30.72 2.36 8.81
CA TYR A 39 30.76 1.97 7.40
C TYR A 39 32.17 2.08 6.82
N ILE A 40 32.92 3.09 7.21
CA ILE A 40 34.36 3.24 6.89
C ILE A 40 35.12 1.98 7.33
N ASN A 41 34.87 1.52 8.55
CA ASN A 41 35.54 0.32 9.06
C ASN A 41 35.22 -0.98 8.27
N LEU A 42 34.04 -1.06 7.64
CA LEU A 42 33.66 -2.21 6.81
C LEU A 42 34.42 -2.29 5.48
N VAL A 43 34.95 -1.19 5.01
CA VAL A 43 35.66 -1.10 3.72
C VAL A 43 37.12 -0.64 3.90
N LYS A 44 37.65 -0.71 5.10
CA LYS A 44 38.98 -0.19 5.47
C LYS A 44 40.10 -0.68 4.55
N ASP A 45 40.02 -1.93 4.11
CA ASP A 45 41.03 -2.56 3.27
C ASP A 45 41.05 -1.99 1.82
N LEU A 46 40.05 -1.19 1.44
CA LEU A 46 39.93 -0.48 0.15
C LEU A 46 40.35 1.00 0.25
N LEU A 47 40.78 1.48 1.42
CA LEU A 47 41.01 2.90 1.70
C LEU A 47 42.48 3.28 1.71
N ASP A 48 43.37 2.39 1.38
CA ASP A 48 44.81 2.66 1.38
C ASP A 48 45.17 3.83 0.43
N GLY A 49 45.95 4.78 0.94
CA GLY A 49 46.38 5.96 0.21
C GLY A 49 45.30 7.04 -0.04
N LYS A 50 44.12 6.93 0.58
CA LYS A 50 43.00 7.87 0.40
C LYS A 50 42.82 8.80 1.59
N GLU A 51 42.34 10.00 1.33
CA GLU A 51 41.82 10.89 2.38
C GLU A 51 40.50 10.33 2.92
N VAL A 52 40.42 10.06 4.21
CA VAL A 52 39.22 9.47 4.82
C VAL A 52 38.60 10.46 5.79
N VAL A 53 37.32 10.76 5.61
CA VAL A 53 36.54 11.69 6.44
C VAL A 53 35.42 10.91 7.16
N PRO A 54 35.69 10.36 8.33
CA PRO A 54 34.68 9.69 9.15
C PRO A 54 33.78 10.72 9.82
N LYS A 55 32.48 10.47 9.83
CA LYS A 55 31.46 11.33 10.49
C LYS A 55 30.58 10.49 11.42
N GLY A 56 29.95 11.14 12.38
CA GLY A 56 29.00 10.53 13.33
C GLY A 56 27.67 10.16 12.66
N MET A 57 26.84 9.41 13.40
CA MET A 57 25.55 8.93 12.91
C MET A 57 24.56 10.08 12.65
N THR A 58 24.58 11.15 13.42
CA THR A 58 23.65 12.30 13.33
C THR A 58 24.18 13.42 12.42
N GLU A 59 25.27 13.17 11.71
CA GLU A 59 25.93 14.15 10.84
C GLU A 59 25.66 13.84 9.34
N GLU A 60 24.41 13.42 9.00
CA GLU A 60 24.04 13.09 7.62
C GLU A 60 24.21 14.29 6.68
N ILE A 61 23.70 15.45 7.06
CA ILE A 61 23.78 16.66 6.25
C ILE A 61 25.23 17.15 6.13
N ASP A 62 26.00 17.07 7.21
CA ASP A 62 27.42 17.47 7.21
C ASP A 62 28.24 16.60 6.25
N ARG A 63 27.93 15.30 6.11
CA ARG A 63 28.54 14.43 5.10
C ARG A 63 28.24 14.87 3.69
N CYS A 64 27.01 15.31 3.42
CA CYS A 64 26.60 15.80 2.10
C CYS A 64 27.28 17.11 1.75
N ILE A 65 27.35 18.03 2.69
CA ILE A 65 28.02 19.34 2.53
C ILE A 65 29.51 19.11 2.27
N GLU A 66 30.18 18.30 3.10
CA GLU A 66 31.59 17.96 2.95
C GLU A 66 31.87 17.35 1.56
N ALA A 67 31.02 16.42 1.10
CA ALA A 67 31.19 15.83 -0.23
C ALA A 67 31.13 16.87 -1.34
N TYR A 68 30.21 17.83 -1.24
CA TYR A 68 30.09 18.91 -2.20
C TYR A 68 31.28 19.88 -2.15
N ASP A 69 31.75 20.25 -0.95
CA ASP A 69 32.88 21.15 -0.77
C ASP A 69 34.17 20.54 -1.32
N GLN A 70 34.44 19.28 -1.06
CA GLN A 70 35.58 18.58 -1.63
C GLN A 70 35.51 18.46 -3.17
N ALA A 71 34.30 18.23 -3.72
CA ALA A 71 34.11 18.19 -5.17
C ALA A 71 34.31 19.57 -5.82
N LYS A 72 33.95 20.67 -5.17
CA LYS A 72 34.25 22.04 -5.64
C LYS A 72 35.76 22.30 -5.77
N LEU A 73 36.57 21.61 -4.99
CA LEU A 73 38.04 21.67 -5.11
C LEU A 73 38.58 20.83 -6.28
N GLY A 74 37.72 20.21 -7.08
CA GLY A 74 38.08 19.38 -8.24
C GLY A 74 38.42 17.94 -7.89
N LYS A 75 38.15 17.49 -6.66
CA LYS A 75 38.40 16.10 -6.21
C LYS A 75 37.28 15.15 -6.66
N VAL A 76 37.63 13.87 -6.76
CA VAL A 76 36.70 12.76 -6.85
C VAL A 76 36.35 12.29 -5.44
N VAL A 77 35.10 12.37 -5.06
CA VAL A 77 34.63 12.12 -3.69
C VAL A 77 33.69 10.90 -3.68
N ALA A 78 34.01 9.86 -2.93
CA ALA A 78 33.09 8.76 -2.66
C ALA A 78 32.38 9.00 -1.32
N LEU A 79 31.08 9.27 -1.38
CA LEU A 79 30.20 9.22 -0.20
C LEU A 79 29.62 7.82 -0.09
N ILE A 80 30.07 7.07 0.92
CA ILE A 80 29.75 5.64 1.05
C ILE A 80 28.64 5.36 2.06
N SER A 81 27.83 4.37 1.76
CA SER A 81 26.77 3.85 2.65
C SER A 81 26.70 2.32 2.57
N SER A 82 26.47 1.68 3.71
CA SER A 82 26.11 0.26 3.73
C SER A 82 24.73 0.05 3.08
N GLY A 83 24.53 -1.12 2.47
CA GLY A 83 23.33 -1.43 1.73
C GLY A 83 23.28 -0.71 0.39
N ASP A 84 22.12 -0.21 0.03
CA ASP A 84 21.91 0.66 -1.12
C ASP A 84 21.84 2.11 -0.68
N ILE A 85 22.54 2.99 -1.38
CA ILE A 85 22.63 4.41 -1.00
C ILE A 85 21.33 5.18 -1.27
N GLY A 86 20.44 4.66 -2.13
CA GLY A 86 19.12 5.22 -2.43
C GLY A 86 18.00 4.69 -1.52
N VAL A 87 18.24 3.57 -0.80
CA VAL A 87 17.24 2.95 0.08
C VAL A 87 17.51 3.31 1.55
N TYR A 88 16.82 4.31 2.09
CA TYR A 88 17.06 4.90 3.42
C TYR A 88 18.52 5.32 3.64
N GLY A 89 19.21 5.66 2.56
CA GLY A 89 20.62 6.05 2.54
C GLY A 89 20.83 7.53 2.22
N MET A 90 22.04 7.84 1.76
CA MET A 90 22.54 9.21 1.63
C MET A 90 22.19 9.89 0.30
N ALA A 91 21.66 9.18 -0.72
CA ALA A 91 21.41 9.77 -2.03
C ALA A 91 20.40 10.93 -1.99
N GLY A 92 19.26 10.73 -1.31
CA GLY A 92 18.24 11.79 -1.15
C GLY A 92 18.79 13.05 -0.50
N PRO A 93 19.31 12.98 0.74
CA PRO A 93 19.90 14.14 1.42
C PRO A 93 21.01 14.83 0.62
N THR A 94 21.85 14.06 -0.11
CA THR A 94 22.90 14.64 -0.94
C THR A 94 22.32 15.47 -2.09
N TYR A 95 21.32 14.95 -2.81
CA TYR A 95 20.67 15.72 -3.86
C TYR A 95 19.97 16.98 -3.30
N GLU A 96 19.34 16.90 -2.14
CA GLU A 96 18.72 18.06 -1.48
C GLU A 96 19.77 19.16 -1.21
N VAL A 97 20.91 18.80 -0.64
CA VAL A 97 22.03 19.76 -0.38
C VAL A 97 22.57 20.33 -1.69
N LEU A 98 22.81 19.50 -2.71
CA LEU A 98 23.32 19.93 -4.01
C LEU A 98 22.36 20.92 -4.68
N LEU A 99 21.08 20.61 -4.76
CA LEU A 99 20.06 21.46 -5.40
C LEU A 99 19.90 22.81 -4.66
N GLN A 100 19.88 22.77 -3.32
CA GLN A 100 19.83 23.99 -2.50
C GLN A 100 21.08 24.85 -2.67
N SER A 101 22.23 24.22 -2.99
CA SER A 101 23.49 24.92 -3.27
C SER A 101 23.62 25.40 -4.72
N GLY A 102 22.56 25.30 -5.52
CA GLY A 102 22.55 25.75 -6.93
C GLY A 102 23.19 24.79 -7.93
N TRP A 103 23.49 23.57 -7.52
CA TRP A 103 23.95 22.51 -8.43
C TRP A 103 22.83 22.08 -9.39
N SER A 104 23.21 21.72 -10.59
CA SER A 104 22.31 21.08 -11.57
C SER A 104 23.08 20.02 -12.36
N PRO A 105 22.41 19.11 -13.09
CA PRO A 105 23.07 18.13 -13.95
C PRO A 105 23.99 18.75 -15.03
N ALA A 106 23.82 20.06 -15.36
CA ALA A 106 24.66 20.81 -16.29
C ALA A 106 25.86 21.45 -15.61
N SER A 107 26.01 21.37 -14.29
CA SER A 107 27.12 21.91 -13.52
C SER A 107 28.44 21.17 -13.82
N ASP A 108 29.58 21.79 -13.49
CA ASP A 108 30.90 21.16 -13.67
C ASP A 108 31.16 19.96 -12.75
N ILE A 109 30.43 19.86 -11.65
CA ILE A 109 30.51 18.72 -10.74
C ILE A 109 29.54 17.64 -11.22
N THR A 110 30.05 16.44 -11.53
CA THR A 110 29.24 15.30 -11.91
C THR A 110 28.86 14.46 -10.69
N VAL A 111 27.65 13.88 -10.71
CA VAL A 111 27.16 13.00 -9.64
C VAL A 111 26.78 11.66 -10.25
N GLU A 112 27.32 10.59 -9.68
CA GLU A 112 27.00 9.20 -10.06
C GLU A 112 26.45 8.45 -8.84
N VAL A 113 25.30 7.80 -8.99
CA VAL A 113 24.74 6.92 -7.95
C VAL A 113 25.05 5.48 -8.29
N ILE A 114 25.74 4.79 -7.39
CA ILE A 114 26.15 3.40 -7.55
C ILE A 114 25.28 2.54 -6.59
N PRO A 115 24.38 1.69 -7.12
CA PRO A 115 23.50 0.87 -6.30
C PRO A 115 24.27 -0.20 -5.54
N GLY A 116 23.74 -0.59 -4.39
CA GLY A 116 24.25 -1.70 -3.59
C GLY A 116 23.15 -2.68 -3.19
N SER A 117 23.50 -3.86 -2.70
CA SER A 117 22.53 -4.80 -2.15
C SER A 117 21.95 -4.25 -0.85
N THR A 118 20.68 -3.80 -0.90
CA THR A 118 19.99 -3.29 0.27
C THR A 118 19.78 -4.36 1.34
N ALA A 119 19.62 -3.96 2.61
CA ALA A 119 19.38 -4.87 3.72
C ALA A 119 18.18 -5.79 3.49
N LEU A 120 17.13 -5.32 2.82
CA LEU A 120 15.98 -6.14 2.44
C LEU A 120 16.40 -7.39 1.66
N SER A 121 17.15 -7.23 0.56
CA SER A 121 17.59 -8.33 -0.28
C SER A 121 18.64 -9.18 0.42
N ALA A 122 19.59 -8.56 1.11
CA ALA A 122 20.64 -9.25 1.84
C ALA A 122 20.08 -10.12 2.99
N CYS A 123 19.09 -9.64 3.73
CA CYS A 123 18.45 -10.42 4.79
C CYS A 123 17.54 -11.52 4.24
N ALA A 124 16.81 -11.24 3.18
CA ALA A 124 15.90 -12.21 2.55
C ALA A 124 16.66 -13.43 2.01
N SER A 125 17.82 -13.22 1.37
CA SER A 125 18.64 -14.31 0.82
C SER A 125 19.24 -15.25 1.88
N LEU A 126 19.31 -14.81 3.14
CA LEU A 126 19.78 -15.62 4.27
C LEU A 126 18.68 -16.49 4.90
N VAL A 127 17.42 -16.19 4.63
CA VAL A 127 16.28 -16.84 5.31
C VAL A 127 15.42 -17.68 4.37
N GLY A 128 15.69 -17.67 3.08
CA GLY A 128 14.96 -18.43 2.07
C GLY A 128 14.48 -17.57 0.90
N ALA A 129 13.19 -17.58 0.63
CA ALA A 129 12.57 -16.82 -0.45
C ALA A 129 11.30 -16.07 0.01
N PRO A 130 11.39 -15.16 0.99
CA PRO A 130 10.22 -14.47 1.53
C PRO A 130 9.68 -13.38 0.58
N LEU A 131 10.47 -12.88 -0.38
CA LEU A 131 10.16 -11.72 -1.22
C LEU A 131 9.69 -12.10 -2.64
N THR A 132 9.26 -13.32 -2.87
CA THR A 132 8.83 -13.76 -4.21
C THR A 132 7.42 -13.31 -4.59
N HIS A 133 6.70 -12.70 -3.68
CA HIS A 133 5.41 -12.03 -3.89
C HIS A 133 5.54 -10.52 -3.61
N ASP A 134 4.44 -9.77 -3.67
CA ASP A 134 4.45 -8.33 -3.42
C ASP A 134 4.93 -8.02 -1.99
N PHE A 135 5.82 -7.05 -1.88
CA PHE A 135 6.41 -6.66 -0.62
C PHE A 135 6.55 -5.14 -0.51
N CYS A 136 6.71 -4.67 0.72
CA CYS A 136 7.04 -3.28 0.99
C CYS A 136 8.13 -3.17 2.06
N SER A 137 8.82 -2.02 2.08
CA SER A 137 9.76 -1.66 3.14
C SER A 137 9.25 -0.45 3.91
N ILE A 138 9.37 -0.50 5.25
CA ILE A 138 8.96 0.58 6.14
C ILE A 138 10.05 0.82 7.17
N SER A 139 10.54 2.06 7.25
CA SER A 139 11.44 2.46 8.34
C SER A 139 10.62 2.84 9.57
N LEU A 140 10.96 2.26 10.71
CA LEU A 140 10.37 2.61 12.01
C LEU A 140 11.05 3.83 12.67
N SER A 141 11.98 4.49 11.95
CA SER A 141 12.62 5.70 12.46
C SER A 141 11.65 6.88 12.42
N ASP A 142 11.29 7.37 13.60
CA ASP A 142 10.44 8.54 13.82
C ASP A 142 11.23 9.84 14.01
N LEU A 143 12.52 9.84 13.67
CA LEU A 143 13.37 11.02 13.77
C LEU A 143 12.92 12.13 12.81
N LEU A 144 12.61 11.77 11.56
CA LEU A 144 12.25 12.72 10.50
C LEU A 144 10.80 12.50 9.98
N THR A 145 10.17 11.39 10.34
CA THR A 145 8.80 11.07 9.95
C THR A 145 7.96 10.87 11.19
N PRO A 146 6.86 11.63 11.39
CA PRO A 146 6.00 11.49 12.56
C PRO A 146 5.42 10.06 12.68
N TRP A 147 5.38 9.53 13.90
CA TRP A 147 4.87 8.19 14.17
C TRP A 147 3.47 7.91 13.56
N PRO A 148 2.49 8.83 13.62
CA PRO A 148 1.18 8.58 13.00
C PRO A 148 1.26 8.27 11.50
N THR A 149 2.21 8.86 10.78
CA THR A 149 2.45 8.56 9.36
C THR A 149 3.02 7.16 9.18
N ILE A 150 3.97 6.75 10.03
CA ILE A 150 4.56 5.39 10.01
C ILE A 150 3.47 4.37 10.34
N ALA A 151 2.67 4.61 11.37
CA ALA A 151 1.57 3.73 11.77
C ALA A 151 0.55 3.52 10.63
N LYS A 152 0.17 4.56 9.89
CA LYS A 152 -0.69 4.46 8.71
C LYS A 152 -0.08 3.59 7.60
N ARG A 153 1.22 3.66 7.40
CA ARG A 153 1.93 2.82 6.40
C ARG A 153 1.92 1.35 6.82
N ILE A 154 2.13 1.06 8.10
CA ILE A 154 2.06 -0.29 8.67
C ILE A 154 0.64 -0.85 8.55
N ASP A 155 -0.37 -0.06 8.89
CA ASP A 155 -1.79 -0.40 8.76
C ASP A 155 -2.15 -0.75 7.31
N ALA A 156 -1.79 0.11 6.35
CA ALA A 156 -2.03 -0.12 4.94
C ALA A 156 -1.34 -1.39 4.42
N ALA A 157 -0.08 -1.61 4.80
CA ALA A 157 0.68 -2.80 4.43
C ALA A 157 0.10 -4.09 5.04
N GLY A 158 -0.38 -4.02 6.28
CA GLY A 158 -1.06 -5.14 6.95
C GLY A 158 -2.36 -5.50 6.25
N ARG A 159 -3.19 -4.52 5.96
CA ARG A 159 -4.49 -4.67 5.29
C ARG A 159 -4.36 -5.22 3.88
N SER A 160 -3.33 -4.80 3.12
CA SER A 160 -3.09 -5.21 1.74
C SER A 160 -2.25 -6.48 1.62
N ASP A 161 -1.99 -7.17 2.72
CA ASP A 161 -1.30 -8.47 2.77
C ASP A 161 0.10 -8.50 2.13
N PHE A 162 0.84 -7.38 2.14
CA PHE A 162 2.23 -7.35 1.68
C PHE A 162 3.16 -8.15 2.60
N VAL A 163 4.20 -8.77 2.06
CA VAL A 163 5.37 -9.12 2.85
C VAL A 163 6.05 -7.82 3.28
N ILE A 164 6.42 -7.68 4.55
CA ILE A 164 6.91 -6.41 5.09
C ILE A 164 8.35 -6.54 5.58
N ALA A 165 9.21 -5.61 5.15
CA ALA A 165 10.54 -5.44 5.72
C ALA A 165 10.60 -4.18 6.59
N LEU A 166 10.86 -4.35 7.89
CA LEU A 166 11.03 -3.24 8.81
C LEU A 166 12.51 -2.87 8.92
N TYR A 167 12.80 -1.63 8.54
CA TYR A 167 14.11 -0.99 8.70
C TYR A 167 14.14 -0.15 9.98
N ASN A 168 15.33 -0.03 10.56
CA ASN A 168 15.53 0.73 11.80
C ASN A 168 14.53 0.35 12.90
N PRO A 169 14.32 -0.95 13.18
CA PRO A 169 13.20 -1.40 14.00
C PRO A 169 13.31 -0.97 15.45
N LYS A 170 14.53 -0.80 15.99
CA LYS A 170 14.78 -0.42 17.37
C LYS A 170 16.12 0.28 17.55
N SER A 171 16.19 1.22 18.49
CA SER A 171 17.44 1.85 18.95
C SER A 171 17.43 2.01 20.46
N GLY A 172 18.51 2.54 21.06
CA GLY A 172 18.57 2.76 22.50
C GLY A 172 17.46 3.66 23.05
N ARG A 173 16.95 4.60 22.24
CA ARG A 173 15.87 5.53 22.63
C ARG A 173 14.51 5.15 22.03
N ARG A 174 14.48 4.41 20.93
CA ARG A 174 13.28 4.03 20.19
C ARG A 174 13.00 2.54 20.41
N THR A 175 12.16 2.24 21.42
CA THR A 175 11.90 0.86 21.85
C THR A 175 10.43 0.44 21.64
N GLN A 176 9.50 1.38 21.51
CA GLN A 176 8.07 1.11 21.46
C GLN A 176 7.55 0.91 20.03
N GLN A 177 8.25 1.42 19.03
CA GLN A 177 7.79 1.39 17.63
C GLN A 177 7.61 -0.03 17.08
N ILE A 178 8.49 -0.95 17.46
CA ILE A 178 8.36 -2.38 17.06
C ILE A 178 7.17 -3.07 17.76
N VAL A 179 6.89 -2.69 19.02
CA VAL A 179 5.73 -3.19 19.78
C VAL A 179 4.42 -2.72 19.14
N GLU A 180 4.36 -1.43 18.82
CA GLU A 180 3.19 -0.86 18.13
C GLU A 180 3.02 -1.42 16.72
N ALA A 181 4.11 -1.65 15.99
CA ALA A 181 4.05 -2.30 14.67
C ALA A 181 3.45 -3.70 14.77
N GLN A 182 3.88 -4.51 15.75
CA GLN A 182 3.31 -5.83 16.03
C GLN A 182 1.81 -5.72 16.35
N ARG A 183 1.42 -4.81 17.24
CA ARG A 183 0.02 -4.61 17.62
C ARG A 183 -0.87 -4.25 16.42
N ILE A 184 -0.40 -3.38 15.53
CA ILE A 184 -1.14 -2.99 14.32
C ILE A 184 -1.28 -4.19 13.38
N LEU A 185 -0.20 -4.92 13.12
CA LEU A 185 -0.20 -6.05 12.18
C LEU A 185 -1.05 -7.23 12.66
N LEU A 186 -1.12 -7.48 13.98
CA LEU A 186 -1.99 -8.51 14.57
C LEU A 186 -3.49 -8.24 14.37
N GLN A 187 -3.89 -7.06 13.91
CA GLN A 187 -5.28 -6.79 13.51
C GLN A 187 -5.65 -7.43 12.17
N TYR A 188 -4.64 -7.73 11.34
CA TYR A 188 -4.81 -8.20 9.97
C TYR A 188 -4.24 -9.60 9.72
N ARG A 189 -3.34 -10.05 10.59
CA ARG A 189 -2.57 -11.28 10.42
C ARG A 189 -2.70 -12.20 11.62
N ARG A 190 -2.56 -13.49 11.35
CA ARG A 190 -2.56 -14.51 12.41
C ARG A 190 -1.32 -14.35 13.28
N ALA A 191 -1.46 -14.70 14.56
CA ALA A 191 -0.37 -14.69 15.55
C ALA A 191 0.86 -15.51 15.08
N GLU A 192 0.59 -16.63 14.40
CA GLU A 192 1.60 -17.58 13.90
C GLU A 192 2.27 -17.15 12.59
N THR A 193 1.92 -15.98 12.03
CA THR A 193 2.56 -15.47 10.81
C THR A 193 4.09 -15.48 10.98
N PRO A 194 4.85 -16.10 10.03
CA PRO A 194 6.29 -16.19 10.15
C PRO A 194 6.99 -14.85 10.12
N VAL A 195 7.98 -14.70 10.99
CA VAL A 195 8.85 -13.52 11.06
C VAL A 195 10.30 -13.97 11.13
N ALA A 196 11.16 -13.38 10.29
CA ALA A 196 12.59 -13.54 10.35
C ALA A 196 13.25 -12.26 10.86
N ILE A 197 14.09 -12.38 11.88
CA ILE A 197 14.86 -11.29 12.46
C ILE A 197 16.32 -11.53 12.09
N VAL A 198 16.87 -10.66 11.23
CA VAL A 198 18.23 -10.81 10.71
C VAL A 198 19.06 -9.62 11.17
N LYS A 199 20.09 -9.88 11.93
CA LYS A 199 21.03 -8.89 12.43
C LYS A 199 22.36 -9.05 11.72
N SER A 200 22.96 -7.94 11.32
CA SER A 200 24.31 -7.88 10.74
C SER A 200 24.50 -8.86 9.57
N ALA A 201 23.56 -8.89 8.62
CA ALA A 201 23.60 -9.79 7.47
C ALA A 201 24.97 -9.75 6.76
N TYR A 202 25.56 -10.91 6.51
CA TYR A 202 26.87 -11.08 5.87
C TYR A 202 28.05 -10.39 6.58
N ARG A 203 27.96 -10.22 7.90
CA ARG A 203 29.05 -9.68 8.75
C ARG A 203 29.42 -10.69 9.84
N GLU A 204 30.56 -10.50 10.50
CA GLU A 204 31.02 -11.39 11.57
C GLU A 204 29.99 -11.66 12.67
N MET A 205 29.17 -10.65 13.00
CA MET A 205 28.15 -10.74 14.04
C MET A 205 26.77 -11.08 13.48
N GLN A 206 26.72 -11.83 12.36
CA GLN A 206 25.45 -12.26 11.77
C GLN A 206 24.67 -13.16 12.72
N GLU A 207 23.40 -12.83 12.89
CA GLU A 207 22.47 -13.57 13.73
C GLU A 207 21.12 -13.66 13.01
N ILE A 208 20.54 -14.87 12.94
CA ILE A 208 19.24 -15.11 12.30
C ILE A 208 18.34 -15.80 13.32
N GLN A 209 17.16 -15.26 13.50
CA GLN A 209 16.14 -15.84 14.37
C GLN A 209 14.79 -15.89 13.63
N PHE A 210 14.15 -17.05 13.67
CA PHE A 210 12.77 -17.21 13.21
C PHE A 210 11.82 -17.24 14.40
N VAL A 211 10.75 -16.46 14.30
CA VAL A 211 9.71 -16.37 15.33
C VAL A 211 8.34 -16.21 14.66
N THR A 212 7.30 -16.12 15.46
CA THR A 212 5.96 -15.76 15.04
C THR A 212 5.68 -14.28 15.30
N LEU A 213 4.69 -13.72 14.60
CA LEU A 213 4.36 -12.30 14.70
C LEU A 213 4.03 -11.86 16.14
N ASP A 214 3.34 -12.71 16.92
CA ASP A 214 3.01 -12.45 18.33
C ASP A 214 4.23 -12.42 19.26
N LYS A 215 5.38 -12.96 18.84
CA LYS A 215 6.65 -12.99 19.59
C LYS A 215 7.69 -12.00 19.10
N MET A 216 7.41 -11.29 18.00
CA MET A 216 8.38 -10.42 17.33
C MET A 216 8.97 -9.36 18.26
N ALA A 217 8.13 -8.68 19.05
CA ALA A 217 8.57 -7.58 19.91
C ALA A 217 9.40 -8.03 21.11
N ASP A 218 9.29 -9.30 21.53
CA ASP A 218 10.01 -9.88 22.66
C ASP A 218 11.47 -10.21 22.30
N CYS A 219 11.79 -10.18 21.01
CA CYS A 219 13.10 -10.57 20.50
C CYS A 219 14.16 -9.50 20.71
N LYS A 220 15.42 -9.94 20.69
CA LYS A 220 16.59 -9.06 20.78
C LYS A 220 16.81 -8.33 19.45
N ILE A 221 16.13 -7.22 19.27
CA ILE A 221 16.19 -6.36 18.10
C ILE A 221 17.04 -5.11 18.39
N GLY A 222 17.86 -4.69 17.43
CA GLY A 222 18.73 -3.53 17.54
C GLY A 222 18.85 -2.76 16.22
N MET A 223 19.78 -1.80 16.16
CA MET A 223 19.94 -0.91 14.99
C MET A 223 20.42 -1.61 13.72
N LEU A 224 21.22 -2.67 13.85
CA LEU A 224 21.75 -3.44 12.71
C LEU A 224 20.82 -4.60 12.33
N THR A 225 19.55 -4.50 12.66
CA THR A 225 18.57 -5.57 12.44
C THR A 225 17.58 -5.15 11.37
N THR A 226 17.24 -6.07 10.50
CA THR A 226 16.08 -6.00 9.59
C THR A 226 15.11 -7.09 10.00
N VAL A 227 13.81 -6.74 10.06
CA VAL A 227 12.75 -7.69 10.39
C VAL A 227 11.92 -7.94 9.14
N LEU A 228 11.83 -9.20 8.73
CA LEU A 228 11.02 -9.65 7.60
C LEU A 228 9.77 -10.34 8.13
N ILE A 229 8.60 -9.83 7.77
CA ILE A 229 7.29 -10.34 8.23
C ILE A 229 6.56 -10.92 7.03
N GLY A 230 6.21 -12.20 7.11
CA GLY A 230 5.47 -12.88 6.06
C GLY A 230 4.05 -12.33 5.85
N ASN A 231 3.44 -12.69 4.75
CA ASN A 231 2.01 -12.45 4.47
C ASN A 231 1.16 -13.69 4.82
N SER A 232 -0.11 -13.67 4.47
CA SER A 232 -1.06 -14.77 4.76
C SER A 232 -0.66 -16.11 4.13
N SER A 233 0.12 -16.09 3.03
CA SER A 233 0.58 -17.28 2.31
C SER A 233 2.00 -17.74 2.69
N THR A 234 2.73 -16.94 3.46
CA THR A 234 4.09 -17.27 3.89
C THR A 234 4.10 -18.45 4.87
N TYR A 235 5.01 -19.38 4.67
CA TYR A 235 5.20 -20.52 5.56
C TYR A 235 6.68 -20.80 5.87
N MET A 236 6.90 -21.57 6.92
CA MET A 236 8.22 -22.08 7.29
C MET A 236 8.32 -23.57 6.94
N GLN A 237 9.37 -23.97 6.25
CA GLN A 237 9.68 -25.38 5.97
C GLN A 237 11.19 -25.60 5.93
N GLU A 238 11.66 -26.62 6.62
CA GLU A 238 13.10 -27.00 6.69
C GLU A 238 14.02 -25.81 7.05
N GLY A 239 13.55 -24.92 7.92
CA GLY A 239 14.32 -23.72 8.32
C GLY A 239 14.32 -22.59 7.29
N LEU A 240 13.49 -22.69 6.25
CA LEU A 240 13.35 -21.68 5.21
C LEU A 240 12.02 -20.94 5.34
N MET A 241 12.05 -19.61 5.21
CA MET A 241 10.89 -18.75 5.10
C MET A 241 10.54 -18.54 3.63
N ILE A 242 9.37 -18.99 3.20
CA ILE A 242 8.96 -19.00 1.79
C ILE A 242 7.62 -18.31 1.63
N THR A 243 7.53 -17.36 0.70
CA THR A 243 6.26 -16.79 0.23
C THR A 243 6.01 -17.26 -1.20
N PRO A 244 4.97 -18.08 -1.46
CA PRO A 244 4.69 -18.63 -2.77
C PRO A 244 4.37 -17.54 -3.80
N ARG A 245 4.90 -17.67 -5.01
CA ARG A 245 4.59 -16.76 -6.13
C ARG A 245 3.19 -16.95 -6.73
N GLY A 246 2.47 -17.99 -6.32
CA GLY A 246 1.15 -18.32 -6.86
C GLY A 246 1.16 -19.32 -8.02
N TYR A 247 2.28 -19.97 -8.31
CA TYR A 247 2.33 -21.02 -9.35
C TYR A 247 1.32 -22.13 -9.11
N ALA A 248 1.05 -22.47 -7.85
CA ALA A 248 0.04 -23.46 -7.47
C ALA A 248 -1.38 -23.11 -7.95
N ASN A 249 -1.67 -21.88 -8.31
CA ASN A 249 -2.96 -21.49 -8.88
C ASN A 249 -3.11 -21.99 -10.31
N LYS A 250 -2.02 -22.25 -11.02
CA LYS A 250 -1.99 -22.57 -12.44
C LYS A 250 -1.38 -23.94 -12.76
N TYR A 251 -0.44 -24.40 -11.96
CA TYR A 251 0.34 -25.61 -12.21
C TYR A 251 0.21 -26.59 -11.06
N GLU A 252 0.30 -27.89 -11.39
CA GLU A 252 0.46 -28.94 -10.39
C GLU A 252 1.89 -28.88 -9.83
N ALA A 253 2.01 -28.89 -8.50
CA ALA A 253 3.27 -28.61 -7.82
C ALA A 253 4.35 -29.67 -8.07
N ILE A 254 3.96 -30.93 -8.28
CA ILE A 254 4.89 -32.06 -8.44
C ILE A 254 5.27 -32.26 -9.92
N THR A 255 4.29 -32.21 -10.83
CA THR A 255 4.50 -32.53 -12.24
C THR A 255 4.83 -31.29 -13.07
N GLY A 256 4.44 -30.09 -12.62
CA GLY A 256 4.54 -28.87 -13.40
C GLY A 256 3.48 -28.78 -14.54
N ASP A 257 2.58 -29.74 -14.61
CA ASP A 257 1.52 -29.73 -15.60
C ASP A 257 0.54 -28.59 -15.37
N VAL A 258 -0.01 -28.07 -16.45
CA VAL A 258 -1.01 -27.00 -16.38
C VAL A 258 -2.34 -27.57 -15.88
N LYS A 259 -2.94 -26.96 -14.88
CA LYS A 259 -4.23 -27.36 -14.35
C LYS A 259 -5.34 -27.29 -15.41
N ALA A 260 -6.38 -28.10 -15.23
CA ALA A 260 -7.53 -28.13 -16.12
C ALA A 260 -8.16 -26.72 -16.26
N GLY A 261 -8.39 -26.30 -17.49
CA GLY A 261 -8.93 -24.97 -17.81
C GLY A 261 -7.88 -23.87 -17.97
N GLU A 262 -6.65 -24.09 -17.53
CA GLU A 262 -5.56 -23.11 -17.63
C GLU A 262 -4.69 -23.36 -18.89
N LYS A 263 -3.89 -22.36 -19.28
CA LYS A 263 -2.96 -22.44 -20.43
C LYS A 263 -1.60 -21.87 -20.04
N ALA A 264 -0.54 -22.62 -20.35
CA ALA A 264 0.83 -22.15 -20.17
C ALA A 264 1.06 -20.84 -20.95
N GLY A 265 1.83 -19.92 -20.37
CA GLY A 265 2.18 -18.65 -21.00
C GLY A 265 1.04 -17.63 -21.14
N ARG A 266 -0.16 -17.91 -20.62
CA ARG A 266 -1.28 -16.96 -20.58
C ARG A 266 -1.66 -16.61 -19.15
N SER A 267 -2.32 -15.48 -18.94
CA SER A 267 -2.91 -15.11 -17.65
C SER A 267 -3.85 -16.21 -17.13
N LEU A 268 -4.09 -16.26 -15.82
CA LEU A 268 -5.14 -17.11 -15.25
C LEU A 268 -6.47 -16.85 -15.95
N THR A 269 -7.31 -17.86 -16.05
CA THR A 269 -8.62 -17.78 -16.73
C THR A 269 -9.47 -16.63 -16.21
N MET A 270 -9.45 -16.40 -14.89
CA MET A 270 -10.09 -15.23 -14.28
C MET A 270 -9.54 -13.90 -14.84
N GLY A 271 -8.22 -13.77 -15.02
CA GLY A 271 -7.60 -12.58 -15.61
C GLY A 271 -7.98 -12.33 -17.07
N LEU A 272 -8.25 -13.39 -17.84
CA LEU A 272 -8.68 -13.30 -19.23
C LEU A 272 -10.13 -12.83 -19.37
N THR A 273 -11.00 -13.20 -18.46
CA THR A 273 -12.40 -12.76 -18.43
C THR A 273 -12.60 -11.41 -17.76
N GLY A 274 -11.61 -10.93 -17.03
CA GLY A 274 -11.67 -9.74 -16.21
C GLY A 274 -12.45 -9.94 -14.90
N TRP A 275 -12.04 -9.26 -13.85
CA TRP A 275 -12.62 -9.41 -12.51
C TRP A 275 -14.11 -9.00 -12.46
N LYS A 276 -14.53 -7.98 -13.23
CA LYS A 276 -15.92 -7.55 -13.29
C LYS A 276 -16.85 -8.63 -13.88
N ALA A 277 -16.37 -9.37 -14.88
CA ALA A 277 -17.09 -10.52 -15.39
C ALA A 277 -17.19 -11.65 -14.36
N CYS A 278 -16.17 -11.85 -13.52
CA CYS A 278 -16.23 -12.81 -12.41
C CYS A 278 -17.26 -12.40 -11.35
N VAL A 279 -17.39 -11.10 -11.04
CA VAL A 279 -18.45 -10.59 -10.16
C VAL A 279 -19.81 -10.92 -10.76
N ARG A 280 -20.04 -10.61 -12.02
CA ARG A 280 -21.33 -10.90 -12.71
C ARG A 280 -21.63 -12.38 -12.76
N GLN A 281 -20.62 -13.22 -13.03
CA GLN A 281 -20.77 -14.68 -12.99
C GLN A 281 -21.18 -15.16 -11.59
N HIS A 282 -20.50 -14.72 -10.55
CA HIS A 282 -20.85 -15.05 -9.16
C HIS A 282 -22.30 -14.65 -8.82
N MET A 283 -22.77 -13.52 -9.35
CA MET A 283 -24.16 -13.07 -9.17
C MET A 283 -25.17 -13.96 -9.89
N ARG A 284 -24.80 -14.59 -11.02
CA ARG A 284 -25.66 -15.55 -11.75
C ARG A 284 -25.70 -16.92 -11.07
N ASP A 285 -24.56 -17.41 -10.61
CA ASP A 285 -24.39 -18.76 -10.09
C ASP A 285 -24.94 -18.92 -8.67
N GLY A 286 -25.19 -17.82 -8.00
CA GLY A 286 -25.44 -17.82 -6.56
C GLY A 286 -26.89 -17.80 -6.16
N THR A 287 -27.13 -18.24 -4.96
CA THR A 287 -28.23 -17.89 -4.10
C THR A 287 -28.31 -16.35 -3.98
N ALA A 288 -29.50 -15.83 -3.64
CA ALA A 288 -29.78 -14.39 -3.56
C ALA A 288 -28.86 -13.63 -2.59
N HIS A 289 -27.63 -13.36 -3.01
CA HIS A 289 -26.68 -12.55 -2.26
C HIS A 289 -27.11 -11.07 -2.26
N SER A 290 -26.94 -10.40 -1.13
CA SER A 290 -27.03 -8.94 -1.11
C SER A 290 -25.80 -8.33 -1.78
N LEU A 291 -25.92 -7.10 -2.29
CA LEU A 291 -24.75 -6.37 -2.84
C LEU A 291 -23.58 -6.32 -1.86
N ARG A 292 -23.88 -6.26 -0.56
CA ARG A 292 -22.87 -6.24 0.51
C ARG A 292 -22.13 -7.57 0.63
N ASP A 293 -22.82 -8.69 0.49
CA ASP A 293 -22.20 -10.01 0.54
C ASP A 293 -21.27 -10.21 -0.65
N ILE A 294 -21.68 -9.69 -1.82
CA ILE A 294 -20.86 -9.67 -3.02
C ILE A 294 -19.62 -8.81 -2.82
N ALA A 295 -19.78 -7.59 -2.30
CA ALA A 295 -18.66 -6.69 -2.00
C ALA A 295 -17.66 -7.33 -1.03
N ARG A 296 -18.13 -8.01 0.01
CA ARG A 296 -17.28 -8.76 0.95
C ARG A 296 -16.58 -9.95 0.31
N HIS A 297 -17.30 -10.70 -0.54
CA HIS A 297 -16.73 -11.88 -1.21
C HIS A 297 -15.54 -11.52 -2.09
N PHE A 298 -15.61 -10.39 -2.77
CA PHE A 298 -14.55 -9.91 -3.65
C PHE A 298 -13.57 -8.96 -2.95
N ASP A 299 -13.80 -8.62 -1.68
CA ASP A 299 -13.02 -7.61 -0.93
C ASP A 299 -12.90 -6.28 -1.70
N MET A 300 -14.02 -5.82 -2.24
CA MET A 300 -14.09 -4.64 -3.10
C MET A 300 -15.07 -3.61 -2.56
N PRO A 301 -14.80 -2.29 -2.75
CA PRO A 301 -15.75 -1.24 -2.43
C PRO A 301 -17.07 -1.40 -3.19
N MET A 302 -18.16 -0.93 -2.61
CA MET A 302 -19.49 -1.01 -3.23
C MET A 302 -19.55 -0.38 -4.62
N GLY A 303 -18.90 0.77 -4.82
CA GLY A 303 -18.85 1.46 -6.10
C GLY A 303 -18.25 0.60 -7.23
N GLU A 304 -17.28 -0.24 -6.92
CA GLU A 304 -16.67 -1.17 -7.87
C GLU A 304 -17.63 -2.31 -8.24
N ILE A 305 -18.38 -2.84 -7.27
CA ILE A 305 -19.42 -3.85 -7.52
C ILE A 305 -20.53 -3.26 -8.40
N LEU A 306 -20.97 -2.03 -8.09
CA LEU A 306 -21.96 -1.34 -8.88
C LEU A 306 -21.47 -1.03 -10.31
N SER A 307 -20.19 -0.68 -10.46
CA SER A 307 -19.54 -0.55 -11.76
C SER A 307 -19.55 -1.87 -12.54
N ALA A 308 -19.26 -3.00 -11.88
CA ALA A 308 -19.32 -4.31 -12.51
C ALA A 308 -20.73 -4.66 -12.99
N ILE A 309 -21.75 -4.30 -12.23
CA ILE A 309 -23.18 -4.48 -12.61
C ILE A 309 -23.53 -3.57 -13.80
N GLY A 310 -23.13 -2.29 -13.77
CA GLY A 310 -23.45 -1.33 -14.82
C GLY A 310 -22.80 -1.63 -16.18
N GLU A 311 -21.73 -2.43 -16.21
CA GLU A 311 -21.11 -2.91 -17.44
C GLU A 311 -21.70 -4.25 -17.94
N ALA A 312 -22.79 -4.74 -17.36
CA ALA A 312 -23.45 -5.97 -17.79
C ALA A 312 -24.02 -5.82 -19.23
N SER A 313 -24.00 -6.93 -19.96
CA SER A 313 -24.61 -7.06 -21.28
C SER A 313 -25.60 -8.23 -21.29
N ASN A 314 -26.33 -8.39 -22.41
CA ASN A 314 -27.28 -9.51 -22.55
C ASN A 314 -26.58 -10.88 -22.41
N ASP A 315 -25.33 -10.99 -22.88
CA ASP A 315 -24.56 -12.24 -22.85
C ASP A 315 -23.79 -12.41 -21.51
N ASP A 316 -23.66 -11.34 -20.72
CA ASP A 316 -22.92 -11.31 -19.45
C ASP A 316 -23.69 -10.48 -18.39
N ALA A 317 -24.91 -10.93 -18.09
CA ALA A 317 -25.81 -10.27 -17.14
C ALA A 317 -25.31 -10.42 -15.69
N ALA A 318 -25.70 -9.47 -14.84
CA ALA A 318 -25.44 -9.46 -13.40
C ALA A 318 -26.62 -10.06 -12.58
N GLY A 319 -27.07 -11.25 -12.97
CA GLY A 319 -28.29 -11.84 -12.43
C GLY A 319 -29.51 -10.93 -12.74
N ASN A 320 -30.27 -10.59 -11.71
CA ASN A 320 -31.41 -9.67 -11.82
C ASN A 320 -31.10 -8.24 -11.35
N TYR A 321 -29.83 -7.89 -11.20
CA TYR A 321 -29.39 -6.54 -10.87
C TYR A 321 -29.06 -5.72 -12.12
N SER A 322 -29.36 -4.43 -12.04
CA SER A 322 -28.90 -3.41 -13.00
C SER A 322 -28.46 -2.17 -12.22
N SER A 323 -27.48 -1.45 -12.72
CA SER A 323 -27.04 -0.18 -12.13
C SER A 323 -26.68 0.84 -13.20
N THR A 324 -26.90 2.12 -12.89
CA THR A 324 -26.52 3.25 -13.74
C THR A 324 -25.74 4.25 -12.92
N LYS A 325 -24.59 4.68 -13.42
CA LYS A 325 -23.73 5.66 -12.76
C LYS A 325 -24.23 7.08 -12.95
N VAL A 326 -24.28 7.83 -11.88
CA VAL A 326 -24.56 9.28 -11.89
C VAL A 326 -23.27 10.01 -11.53
N THR A 327 -22.80 10.86 -12.44
CA THR A 327 -21.54 11.61 -12.27
C THR A 327 -21.71 12.73 -11.25
N HIS A 328 -20.59 13.26 -10.76
CA HIS A 328 -20.56 14.29 -9.72
C HIS A 328 -21.41 15.51 -10.08
N GLU A 329 -21.35 15.96 -11.33
CA GLU A 329 -22.07 17.15 -11.82
C GLU A 329 -23.60 17.00 -11.78
N LYS A 330 -24.08 15.75 -11.73
CA LYS A 330 -25.52 15.43 -11.70
C LYS A 330 -26.05 15.07 -10.31
N LEU A 331 -25.20 15.05 -9.28
CA LEU A 331 -25.58 14.63 -7.92
C LEU A 331 -26.69 15.49 -7.30
N ASP A 332 -26.62 16.80 -7.46
CA ASP A 332 -27.64 17.68 -6.92
C ASP A 332 -28.97 17.53 -7.69
N ILE A 333 -28.91 17.27 -9.00
CA ILE A 333 -30.12 16.97 -9.80
C ILE A 333 -30.74 15.65 -9.34
N LEU A 334 -29.96 14.64 -9.07
CA LEU A 334 -30.43 13.37 -8.53
C LEU A 334 -31.06 13.56 -7.15
N LEU A 335 -30.40 14.30 -6.26
CA LEU A 335 -30.90 14.56 -4.92
C LEU A 335 -32.27 15.28 -4.98
N ASP A 336 -32.40 16.27 -5.86
CA ASP A 336 -33.69 16.97 -6.06
C ASP A 336 -34.76 16.04 -6.65
N ALA A 337 -34.40 15.12 -7.54
CA ALA A 337 -35.33 14.12 -8.05
C ALA A 337 -35.84 13.19 -6.92
N THR A 338 -34.99 12.81 -5.95
CA THR A 338 -35.40 11.95 -4.83
C THR A 338 -36.50 12.57 -3.96
N ARG A 339 -36.64 13.90 -3.96
CA ARG A 339 -37.72 14.62 -3.24
C ARG A 339 -39.11 14.23 -3.73
N GLN A 340 -39.19 13.82 -4.98
CA GLN A 340 -40.46 13.41 -5.61
C GLN A 340 -40.76 11.91 -5.42
N TRP A 341 -39.86 11.14 -4.85
CA TRP A 341 -40.01 9.69 -4.68
C TRP A 341 -40.90 9.31 -3.48
N GLY A 342 -41.49 10.27 -2.80
CA GLY A 342 -42.34 10.04 -1.65
C GLY A 342 -41.58 9.57 -0.42
N ARG A 343 -42.09 8.53 0.26
CA ARG A 343 -41.48 8.00 1.45
C ARG A 343 -40.33 7.05 1.10
N LEU A 344 -39.14 7.29 1.68
CA LEU A 344 -37.90 6.58 1.42
C LEU A 344 -37.38 5.95 2.70
N ARG A 345 -36.55 4.94 2.53
CA ARG A 345 -35.68 4.40 3.57
C ARG A 345 -34.27 4.87 3.32
N ALA A 346 -33.74 5.69 4.22
CA ALA A 346 -32.32 6.07 4.25
C ALA A 346 -31.54 5.10 5.13
N VAL A 347 -30.39 4.63 4.63
CA VAL A 347 -29.53 3.70 5.36
C VAL A 347 -28.11 4.26 5.43
N VAL A 348 -27.59 4.35 6.64
CA VAL A 348 -26.20 4.70 6.92
C VAL A 348 -25.57 3.52 7.68
N ARG A 349 -24.34 3.19 7.31
CA ARG A 349 -23.58 2.10 7.96
C ARG A 349 -22.23 2.64 8.43
N SER A 350 -21.86 2.31 9.67
CA SER A 350 -20.52 2.56 10.13
C SER A 350 -19.58 1.42 9.69
N SER A 351 -18.29 1.71 9.55
CA SER A 351 -17.24 0.70 9.32
C SER A 351 -17.17 -0.33 10.47
N ALA A 352 -17.60 0.05 11.67
CA ALA A 352 -17.66 -0.81 12.85
C ALA A 352 -18.89 -1.74 12.89
N GLY A 353 -19.77 -1.71 11.87
CA GLY A 353 -20.88 -2.64 11.73
C GLY A 353 -22.24 -2.13 12.22
N ALA A 354 -22.34 -0.90 12.77
CA ALA A 354 -23.62 -0.31 13.12
C ALA A 354 -24.40 0.09 11.85
N VAL A 355 -25.71 -0.09 11.89
CA VAL A 355 -26.65 0.25 10.81
C VAL A 355 -27.75 1.12 11.36
N SER A 356 -27.95 2.29 10.75
CA SER A 356 -29.10 3.15 10.99
C SER A 356 -30.01 3.10 9.78
N GLU A 357 -31.27 2.72 9.97
CA GLU A 357 -32.32 2.75 8.95
C GLU A 357 -33.38 3.75 9.38
N LEU A 358 -33.58 4.77 8.57
CA LEU A 358 -34.51 5.85 8.84
C LEU A 358 -35.57 5.90 7.76
N MET A 359 -36.82 6.07 8.19
CA MET A 359 -37.96 6.35 7.29
C MET A 359 -38.09 7.84 7.14
N ILE A 360 -37.89 8.35 5.93
CA ILE A 360 -37.83 9.76 5.61
C ILE A 360 -38.77 10.11 4.47
N ASN A 361 -39.09 11.38 4.34
CA ASN A 361 -39.76 11.94 3.16
C ASN A 361 -38.77 12.82 2.39
N GLY A 362 -38.93 12.93 1.09
CA GLY A 362 -38.02 13.71 0.25
C GLY A 362 -37.94 15.21 0.59
N ASP A 363 -38.97 15.79 1.19
CA ASP A 363 -39.01 17.15 1.67
C ASP A 363 -38.18 17.42 2.96
N GLU A 364 -37.77 16.37 3.66
CA GLU A 364 -36.92 16.47 4.85
C GLU A 364 -35.45 16.75 4.52
N PHE A 365 -35.06 16.72 3.24
CA PHE A 365 -33.70 17.03 2.79
C PHE A 365 -33.40 18.53 2.76
N GLN A 366 -32.33 18.95 3.42
CA GLN A 366 -31.84 20.33 3.41
C GLN A 366 -30.34 20.40 3.13
N ARG A 367 -29.96 21.18 2.12
CA ARG A 367 -28.53 21.49 1.89
C ARG A 367 -28.11 22.67 2.75
N ARG A 368 -27.03 22.54 3.51
CA ARG A 368 -26.42 23.56 4.36
C ARG A 368 -24.92 23.61 4.10
N GLY A 369 -24.52 24.33 3.05
CA GLY A 369 -23.13 24.34 2.60
C GLY A 369 -22.67 22.93 2.16
N ASP A 370 -21.59 22.44 2.77
CA ASP A 370 -21.03 21.11 2.49
C ASP A 370 -21.78 19.95 3.15
N TRP A 371 -22.87 20.23 3.86
CA TRP A 371 -23.67 19.24 4.56
C TRP A 371 -25.02 19.02 3.92
N LEU A 372 -25.43 17.76 3.87
CA LEU A 372 -26.82 17.36 3.65
C LEU A 372 -27.43 16.97 4.99
N ALA A 373 -28.42 17.71 5.42
CA ALA A 373 -29.20 17.41 6.60
C ALA A 373 -30.51 16.70 6.20
N ILE A 374 -30.88 15.65 6.91
CA ILE A 374 -32.16 14.97 6.85
C ILE A 374 -32.71 15.01 8.27
N GLU A 375 -33.69 15.87 8.50
CA GLU A 375 -34.12 16.22 9.84
C GLU A 375 -35.66 16.21 9.94
N ASN A 376 -36.15 15.66 11.05
CA ASN A 376 -37.53 15.80 11.50
C ASN A 376 -37.59 15.79 13.05
N ASP A 377 -38.75 15.80 13.63
CA ASP A 377 -38.96 15.85 15.09
C ASP A 377 -38.40 14.62 15.84
N HIS A 378 -38.02 13.53 15.14
CA HIS A 378 -37.60 12.26 15.73
C HIS A 378 -36.14 11.96 15.55
N PHE A 379 -35.49 12.52 14.53
CA PHE A 379 -34.09 12.28 14.27
C PHE A 379 -33.42 13.41 13.47
N HIS A 380 -32.10 13.46 13.58
CA HIS A 380 -31.22 14.31 12.78
C HIS A 380 -30.12 13.44 12.19
N LEU A 381 -29.98 13.46 10.86
CA LEU A 381 -28.90 12.81 10.12
C LEU A 381 -28.17 13.84 9.30
N HIS A 382 -26.88 13.98 9.54
CA HIS A 382 -26.01 14.90 8.81
C HIS A 382 -24.98 14.11 8.02
N ILE A 383 -24.93 14.39 6.73
CA ILE A 383 -24.00 13.74 5.78
C ILE A 383 -23.09 14.84 5.21
N GLU A 384 -21.78 14.62 5.31
CA GLU A 384 -20.77 15.48 4.68
C GLU A 384 -20.85 15.26 3.16
N TRP A 385 -21.62 16.11 2.48
CA TRP A 385 -21.95 15.98 1.06
C TRP A 385 -20.73 16.13 0.15
N SER A 386 -19.73 16.91 0.56
CA SER A 386 -18.47 17.07 -0.15
C SER A 386 -17.68 15.75 -0.30
N ARG A 387 -17.97 14.76 0.53
CA ARG A 387 -17.40 13.42 0.41
C ARG A 387 -18.04 12.55 -0.66
N VAL A 388 -19.25 12.88 -1.11
CA VAL A 388 -19.94 12.12 -2.15
C VAL A 388 -19.29 12.42 -3.50
N ALA A 389 -18.63 11.43 -4.08
CA ALA A 389 -17.96 11.56 -5.37
C ALA A 389 -18.86 11.18 -6.54
N THR A 390 -19.69 10.14 -6.37
CA THR A 390 -20.63 9.65 -7.39
C THR A 390 -21.85 9.03 -6.74
N ALA A 391 -22.89 8.78 -7.53
CA ALA A 391 -24.00 7.94 -7.12
C ALA A 391 -24.29 6.85 -8.14
N TRP A 392 -25.02 5.83 -7.70
CA TRP A 392 -25.46 4.73 -8.54
C TRP A 392 -26.93 4.46 -8.29
N LEU A 393 -27.74 4.59 -9.33
CA LEU A 393 -29.08 4.05 -9.34
C LEU A 393 -29.01 2.53 -9.48
N VAL A 394 -29.79 1.80 -8.71
CA VAL A 394 -29.73 0.34 -8.63
C VAL A 394 -31.13 -0.24 -8.65
N GLN A 395 -31.33 -1.21 -9.52
CA GLN A 395 -32.56 -2.03 -9.60
C GLN A 395 -32.24 -3.49 -9.36
N ARG A 396 -33.18 -4.23 -8.76
CA ARG A 396 -33.16 -5.70 -8.66
C ARG A 396 -34.56 -6.25 -8.95
N GLY A 397 -34.77 -6.67 -10.20
CA GLY A 397 -36.08 -7.12 -10.64
C GLY A 397 -37.18 -6.15 -10.17
N GLU A 398 -38.27 -6.71 -9.60
CA GLU A 398 -39.37 -5.93 -9.01
C GLU A 398 -39.20 -5.67 -7.49
N THR A 399 -38.01 -5.96 -6.92
CA THR A 399 -37.86 -5.98 -5.47
C THR A 399 -37.06 -4.84 -4.89
N LEU A 400 -36.24 -4.16 -5.67
CA LEU A 400 -35.36 -3.08 -5.22
C LEU A 400 -35.33 -1.94 -6.23
N ARG A 401 -35.50 -0.72 -5.74
CA ARG A 401 -35.19 0.55 -6.38
C ARG A 401 -34.42 1.38 -5.36
N SER A 402 -33.17 1.68 -5.62
CA SER A 402 -32.32 2.40 -4.67
C SER A 402 -31.29 3.27 -5.35
N VAL A 403 -30.77 4.23 -4.63
CA VAL A 403 -29.58 4.98 -5.02
C VAL A 403 -28.52 4.85 -3.92
N HIS A 404 -27.29 4.57 -4.32
CA HIS A 404 -26.13 4.50 -3.47
C HIS A 404 -25.23 5.68 -3.74
N PHE A 405 -25.00 6.50 -2.74
CA PHE A 405 -24.05 7.62 -2.78
C PHE A 405 -22.71 7.11 -2.26
N VAL A 406 -21.67 7.24 -3.08
CA VAL A 406 -20.35 6.69 -2.77
C VAL A 406 -19.28 7.77 -2.78
N ASP A 407 -18.26 7.58 -1.97
CA ASP A 407 -17.10 8.47 -1.88
C ASP A 407 -16.07 8.19 -3.01
N ALA A 408 -14.95 8.91 -2.98
CA ALA A 408 -13.87 8.76 -3.97
C ALA A 408 -13.18 7.40 -3.92
N ALA A 409 -13.27 6.67 -2.80
CA ALA A 409 -12.77 5.31 -2.65
C ALA A 409 -13.77 4.24 -3.10
N GLY A 410 -14.99 4.66 -3.48
CA GLY A 410 -16.08 3.75 -3.83
C GLY A 410 -16.86 3.20 -2.64
N GLU A 411 -16.59 3.67 -1.42
CA GLU A 411 -17.32 3.25 -0.22
C GLU A 411 -18.67 3.96 -0.12
N THR A 412 -19.69 3.24 0.36
CA THR A 412 -21.04 3.81 0.51
C THR A 412 -21.07 4.80 1.65
N VAL A 413 -21.34 6.07 1.36
CA VAL A 413 -21.62 7.11 2.35
C VAL A 413 -23.02 6.89 2.94
N PHE A 414 -24.03 6.78 2.11
CA PHE A 414 -25.40 6.39 2.48
C PHE A 414 -26.13 5.87 1.24
N ASN A 415 -27.30 5.25 1.46
CA ASN A 415 -28.19 4.90 0.38
C ASN A 415 -29.64 5.26 0.70
N LEU A 416 -30.42 5.49 -0.35
CA LEU A 416 -31.85 5.69 -0.30
C LEU A 416 -32.55 4.57 -1.06
N SER A 417 -33.68 4.08 -0.58
CA SER A 417 -34.46 3.04 -1.25
C SER A 417 -35.95 3.37 -1.21
N LEU A 418 -36.63 3.09 -2.30
CA LEU A 418 -38.09 3.08 -2.31
C LEU A 418 -38.62 2.04 -1.35
N ILE A 419 -39.75 2.32 -0.71
CA ILE A 419 -40.44 1.44 0.23
C ILE A 419 -41.53 0.68 -0.50
N ARG A 420 -41.58 -0.63 -0.32
CA ARG A 420 -42.67 -1.48 -0.81
C ARG A 420 -43.77 -1.58 0.25
N LYS A 421 -45.00 -1.40 -0.18
CA LYS A 421 -46.19 -1.70 0.63
C LYS A 421 -46.92 -2.87 -0.01
N GLU A 422 -47.29 -3.86 0.79
CA GLU A 422 -48.02 -5.05 0.30
C GLU A 422 -47.33 -5.74 -0.92
N GLY A 423 -46.02 -5.66 -0.99
CA GLY A 423 -45.22 -6.33 -2.05
C GLY A 423 -44.98 -5.44 -3.28
N ALA A 424 -45.54 -4.27 -3.44
CA ALA A 424 -45.41 -3.37 -4.58
C ALA A 424 -44.85 -2.00 -4.18
N PHE A 425 -44.18 -1.30 -5.11
CA PHE A 425 -43.85 0.11 -4.97
C PHE A 425 -45.05 0.99 -5.23
N ASP A 426 -45.04 2.21 -4.69
CA ASP A 426 -45.95 3.25 -5.13
C ASP A 426 -45.71 3.58 -6.60
N LYS A 427 -46.73 3.59 -7.42
CA LYS A 427 -46.61 3.75 -8.88
C LYS A 427 -46.01 5.10 -9.28
N SER A 428 -46.32 6.16 -8.55
CA SER A 428 -45.76 7.49 -8.82
C SER A 428 -44.25 7.51 -8.46
N ALA A 429 -43.89 6.96 -7.32
CA ALA A 429 -42.50 6.88 -6.88
C ALA A 429 -41.66 6.02 -7.83
N GLU A 430 -42.19 4.89 -8.29
CA GLU A 430 -41.50 4.03 -9.25
C GLU A 430 -41.31 4.72 -10.60
N GLN A 431 -42.35 5.42 -11.10
CA GLN A 431 -42.24 6.21 -12.34
C GLN A 431 -41.17 7.30 -12.23
N GLN A 432 -41.12 8.03 -11.12
CA GLN A 432 -40.12 9.08 -10.89
C GLN A 432 -38.69 8.49 -10.81
N PHE A 433 -38.55 7.31 -10.23
CA PHE A 433 -37.26 6.60 -10.22
C PHE A 433 -36.85 6.21 -11.65
N GLU A 434 -37.73 5.65 -12.47
CA GLU A 434 -37.44 5.27 -13.86
C GLU A 434 -37.12 6.51 -14.72
N GLU A 435 -37.78 7.64 -14.48
CA GLU A 435 -37.42 8.90 -15.14
C GLU A 435 -35.99 9.33 -14.79
N ALA A 436 -35.60 9.26 -13.52
CA ALA A 436 -34.23 9.54 -13.10
C ALA A 436 -33.22 8.56 -13.74
N TRP A 437 -33.58 7.27 -13.81
CA TRP A 437 -32.77 6.23 -14.44
C TRP A 437 -32.39 6.54 -15.89
N HIS A 438 -33.33 7.10 -16.67
CA HIS A 438 -33.13 7.37 -18.08
C HIS A 438 -32.54 8.77 -18.38
N LYS A 439 -32.68 9.73 -17.45
CA LYS A 439 -32.22 11.12 -17.65
C LYS A 439 -30.80 11.36 -17.11
N LEU A 440 -30.38 10.63 -16.10
CA LEU A 440 -29.09 10.82 -15.40
C LEU A 440 -28.03 9.85 -15.87
#